data_c3d02d9cd05e05c8b03dde348d4cca36
#
_entry.id   c3d02d9cd05e05c8b03dde348d4cca36
#
_cell.length_a   1.000
_cell.length_b   1.000
_cell.length_c   1.000
_cell.angle_alpha   90.00
_cell.angle_beta   90.00
_cell.angle_gamma   90.00
#
_symmetry.space_group_name_H-M   'P 1'
#
loop_
_entity.id
_entity.type
_entity.pdbx_description
1 polymer ?
#
loop_
_entity_poly.entity_id
_entity_poly.type
_entity_poly.pdbx_seq_one_letter_code
_entity_poly.pdbx_strand_id
1 'polypeptide(L)'
;MIIFAAAQPAPNLGLLDRFLLMMERQELPTIICFNKQELISGEELDRLCSIYRGSGCKVLTVSVKQQEGLDQIREILDGRTTVMAGPSGVGKSSMTNAMYPDAEMATGAVSEKIKRGRHTTRHSELFP
;
A
#
# COMPACT_ATOMS: atom_id res chain seq x y z
N MET A 1 -2.57 4.14 6.12
CA MET A 1 -2.90 3.12 5.12
C MET A 1 -1.74 2.13 5.01
N ILE A 2 -2.04 0.86 5.07
CA ILE A 2 -1.04 -0.20 4.93
C ILE A 2 -1.16 -0.76 3.51
N ILE A 3 -0.03 -0.77 2.78
CA ILE A 3 0.00 -1.21 1.40
C ILE A 3 0.80 -2.50 1.27
N PHE A 4 0.20 -3.50 0.64
CA PHE A 4 0.84 -4.74 0.26
C PHE A 4 0.60 -4.98 -1.23
N ALA A 5 1.49 -5.72 -1.87
CA ALA A 5 1.24 -6.18 -3.23
C ALA A 5 0.43 -7.47 -3.18
N ALA A 6 -0.49 -7.63 -4.11
CA ALA A 6 -1.23 -8.89 -4.27
C ALA A 6 -0.31 -10.01 -4.78
N ALA A 7 0.74 -9.62 -5.53
CA ALA A 7 1.80 -10.51 -6.00
C ALA A 7 3.05 -9.68 -6.32
N GLN A 8 4.18 -10.32 -6.44
CA GLN A 8 5.46 -9.72 -6.82
C GLN A 8 5.82 -8.45 -6.04
N PRO A 9 6.03 -8.54 -4.72
CA PRO A 9 6.22 -9.77 -3.96
C PRO A 9 4.90 -10.39 -3.48
N ALA A 10 4.91 -11.70 -3.27
CA ALA A 10 3.78 -12.37 -2.63
C ALA A 10 3.54 -11.75 -1.24
N PRO A 11 2.27 -11.53 -0.85
CA PRO A 11 2.00 -10.86 0.41
C PRO A 11 2.39 -11.72 1.61
N ASN A 12 3.18 -11.15 2.50
CA ASN A 12 3.50 -11.76 3.78
C ASN A 12 2.39 -11.40 4.76
N LEU A 13 1.41 -12.29 4.91
CA LEU A 13 0.24 -12.03 5.75
C LEU A 13 0.60 -11.95 7.24
N GLY A 14 1.63 -12.67 7.67
CA GLY A 14 2.12 -12.55 9.04
C GLY A 14 2.63 -11.14 9.33
N LEU A 15 3.31 -10.52 8.39
CA LEU A 15 3.78 -9.15 8.52
C LEU A 15 2.59 -8.16 8.52
N LEU A 16 1.62 -8.38 7.65
CA LEU A 16 0.41 -7.56 7.62
C LEU A 16 -0.35 -7.65 8.96
N ASP A 17 -0.48 -8.84 9.50
CA ASP A 17 -1.13 -9.03 10.80
C ASP A 17 -0.42 -8.28 11.92
N ARG A 18 0.92 -8.23 11.89
CA ARG A 18 1.70 -7.47 12.86
C ARG A 18 1.45 -5.97 12.74
N PHE A 19 1.38 -5.45 11.52
CA PHE A 19 1.04 -4.05 11.30
C PHE A 19 -0.36 -3.73 11.88
N LEU A 20 -1.32 -4.60 11.63
CA LEU A 20 -2.69 -4.40 12.12
C LEU A 20 -2.75 -4.40 13.65
N LEU A 21 -2.03 -5.30 14.29
CA LEU A 21 -1.96 -5.34 15.75
C LEU A 21 -1.32 -4.07 16.33
N MET A 22 -0.26 -3.57 15.69
CA MET A 22 0.36 -2.32 16.10
C MET A 22 -0.59 -1.13 15.97
N MET A 23 -1.34 -1.05 14.88
CA MET A 23 -2.30 0.02 14.67
C MET A 23 -3.45 -0.05 15.67
N GLU A 24 -3.94 -1.25 15.95
CA GLU A 24 -4.99 -1.46 16.94
C GLU A 24 -4.54 -1.02 18.34
N ARG A 25 -3.32 -1.37 18.73
CA ARG A 25 -2.76 -0.96 20.02
C ARG A 25 -2.65 0.55 20.17
N GLN A 26 -2.43 1.25 19.06
CA GLN A 26 -2.35 2.71 19.04
C GLN A 26 -3.70 3.37 18.74
N GLU A 27 -4.76 2.58 18.63
CA GLU A 27 -6.11 3.06 18.33
C GLU A 27 -6.19 3.89 17.04
N LEU A 28 -5.40 3.51 16.03
CA LEU A 28 -5.35 4.21 14.74
C LEU A 28 -6.29 3.54 13.74
N PRO A 29 -7.21 4.30 13.13
CA PRO A 29 -8.00 3.81 12.02
C PRO A 29 -7.09 3.36 10.88
N THR A 30 -7.31 2.15 10.36
CA THR A 30 -6.42 1.55 9.38
C THR A 30 -7.18 1.15 8.13
N ILE A 31 -6.55 1.41 6.98
CA ILE A 31 -7.01 0.97 5.67
C ILE A 31 -5.97 0.02 5.12
N ILE A 32 -6.40 -1.14 4.63
CA ILE A 32 -5.55 -2.10 3.95
C ILE A 32 -5.72 -1.91 2.46
N CYS A 33 -4.61 -1.77 1.74
CA CYS A 33 -4.63 -1.61 0.30
C CYS A 33 -3.74 -2.67 -0.36
N PHE A 34 -4.32 -3.46 -1.26
CA PHE A 34 -3.56 -4.40 -2.07
C PHE A 34 -3.34 -3.81 -3.46
N ASN A 35 -2.09 -3.51 -3.77
CA ASN A 35 -1.67 -3.03 -5.08
C ASN A 35 -1.33 -4.20 -5.99
N LYS A 36 -1.15 -3.93 -7.28
CA LYS A 36 -0.80 -4.90 -8.31
C LYS A 36 -1.89 -5.97 -8.49
N GLN A 37 -3.15 -5.59 -8.36
CA GLN A 37 -4.27 -6.51 -8.52
C GLN A 37 -4.31 -7.17 -9.90
N GLU A 38 -3.71 -6.54 -10.91
CA GLU A 38 -3.64 -7.08 -12.26
C GLU A 38 -2.80 -8.37 -12.37
N LEU A 39 -1.98 -8.66 -11.36
CA LEU A 39 -1.08 -9.81 -11.37
C LEU A 39 -1.75 -11.11 -10.88
N ILE A 40 -2.96 -11.04 -10.34
CA ILE A 40 -3.68 -12.23 -9.88
C ILE A 40 -5.10 -12.23 -10.43
N SER A 41 -5.75 -13.41 -10.40
CA SER A 41 -7.13 -13.53 -10.85
C SER A 41 -8.09 -12.84 -9.89
N GLY A 42 -9.30 -12.51 -10.37
CA GLY A 42 -10.33 -11.94 -9.52
C GLY A 42 -10.72 -12.86 -8.36
N GLU A 43 -10.70 -14.17 -8.59
CA GLU A 43 -10.99 -15.16 -7.56
C GLU A 43 -9.92 -15.17 -6.46
N GLU A 44 -8.65 -15.12 -6.83
CA GLU A 44 -7.54 -15.04 -5.88
C GLU A 44 -7.59 -13.72 -5.10
N LEU A 45 -7.93 -12.62 -5.77
CA LEU A 45 -8.07 -11.32 -5.14
C LEU A 45 -9.20 -11.33 -4.11
N ASP A 46 -10.33 -11.91 -4.43
CA ASP A 46 -11.46 -12.06 -3.51
C ASP A 46 -11.08 -12.87 -2.28
N ARG A 47 -10.35 -13.96 -2.47
CA ARG A 47 -9.87 -14.78 -1.34
C ARG A 47 -8.95 -13.98 -0.42
N LEU A 48 -8.04 -13.22 -1.01
CA LEU A 48 -7.12 -12.38 -0.25
C LEU A 48 -7.87 -11.33 0.56
N CYS A 49 -8.80 -10.63 -0.06
CA CYS A 49 -9.60 -9.60 0.61
C CYS A 49 -10.52 -10.19 1.69
N SER A 50 -11.06 -11.38 1.47
CA SER A 50 -11.99 -12.00 2.41
C SER A 50 -11.33 -12.32 3.75
N ILE A 51 -10.02 -12.54 3.78
CA ILE A 51 -9.27 -12.77 5.02
C ILE A 51 -9.42 -11.58 5.98
N TYR A 52 -9.51 -10.37 5.45
CA TYR A 52 -9.51 -9.14 6.24
C TYR A 52 -10.85 -8.42 6.32
N ARG A 53 -11.89 -8.90 5.64
CA ARG A 53 -13.21 -8.25 5.66
C ARG A 53 -13.84 -8.16 7.03
N GLY A 54 -13.55 -9.12 7.91
CA GLY A 54 -14.07 -9.13 9.28
C GLY A 54 -13.17 -8.43 10.29
N SER A 55 -12.07 -7.82 9.87
CA SER A 55 -11.08 -7.24 10.77
C SER A 55 -11.46 -5.87 11.33
N GLY A 56 -12.50 -5.24 10.81
CA GLY A 56 -12.84 -3.86 11.12
C GLY A 56 -12.10 -2.83 10.28
N CYS A 57 -11.15 -3.27 9.47
CA CYS A 57 -10.39 -2.41 8.55
C CYS A 57 -11.07 -2.37 7.18
N LYS A 58 -11.00 -1.23 6.52
CA LYS A 58 -11.42 -1.12 5.14
C LYS A 58 -10.37 -1.76 4.24
N VAL A 59 -10.80 -2.59 3.29
CA VAL A 59 -9.91 -3.28 2.36
C VAL A 59 -10.14 -2.73 0.95
N LEU A 60 -9.08 -2.25 0.32
CA LEU A 60 -9.11 -1.71 -1.03
C LEU A 60 -8.15 -2.49 -1.93
N THR A 61 -8.48 -2.54 -3.20
CA THR A 61 -7.63 -3.16 -4.21
C THR A 61 -7.39 -2.17 -5.35
N VAL A 62 -6.15 -2.07 -5.79
CA VAL A 62 -5.76 -1.11 -6.81
C VAL A 62 -4.74 -1.71 -7.77
N SER A 63 -4.60 -1.06 -8.92
CA SER A 63 -3.46 -1.21 -9.81
C SER A 63 -2.92 0.18 -10.13
N VAL A 64 -1.82 0.55 -9.53
CA VAL A 64 -1.16 1.81 -9.86
C VAL A 64 -0.69 1.81 -11.31
N LYS A 65 -0.18 0.67 -11.79
CA LYS A 65 0.29 0.51 -13.17
C LYS A 65 -0.81 0.78 -14.19
N GLN A 66 -2.02 0.29 -13.92
CA GLN A 66 -3.17 0.44 -14.83
C GLN A 66 -4.06 1.62 -14.43
N GLN A 67 -3.71 2.33 -13.37
CA GLN A 67 -4.47 3.46 -12.82
C GLN A 67 -5.90 3.08 -12.44
N GLU A 68 -6.08 1.90 -11.87
CA GLU A 68 -7.35 1.40 -11.39
C GLU A 68 -7.48 1.57 -9.87
N GLY A 69 -8.63 2.04 -9.42
CA GLY A 69 -8.94 2.17 -7.99
C GLY A 69 -8.34 3.38 -7.30
N LEU A 70 -7.56 4.22 -7.98
CA LEU A 70 -6.91 5.37 -7.38
C LEU A 70 -7.89 6.45 -6.94
N ASP A 71 -8.96 6.65 -7.69
CA ASP A 71 -9.98 7.64 -7.37
C ASP A 71 -10.68 7.32 -6.05
N GLN A 72 -10.92 6.05 -5.79
CA GLN A 72 -11.48 5.57 -4.53
C GLN A 72 -10.56 5.89 -3.35
N ILE A 73 -9.26 5.72 -3.54
CA ILE A 73 -8.28 6.06 -2.51
C ILE A 73 -8.26 7.56 -2.26
N ARG A 74 -8.23 8.38 -3.31
CA ARG A 74 -8.25 9.84 -3.18
C ARG A 74 -9.48 10.30 -2.40
N GLU A 75 -10.63 9.75 -2.70
CA GLU A 75 -11.88 10.09 -2.02
C GLU A 75 -11.83 9.77 -0.53
N ILE A 76 -11.30 8.59 -0.18
CA ILE A 76 -11.20 8.16 1.21
C ILE A 76 -10.18 8.99 1.99
N LEU A 77 -9.07 9.36 1.37
CA LEU A 77 -8.00 10.10 2.02
C LEU A 77 -8.22 11.61 2.04
N ASP A 78 -9.20 12.13 1.31
CA ASP A 78 -9.47 13.56 1.23
C ASP A 78 -9.77 14.14 2.61
N GLY A 79 -9.14 15.28 2.91
CA GLY A 79 -9.32 15.96 4.18
C GLY A 79 -8.69 15.26 5.38
N ARG A 80 -7.85 14.26 5.17
CA ARG A 80 -7.20 13.48 6.24
C ARG A 80 -5.70 13.47 6.08
N THR A 81 -5.00 13.39 7.22
CA THR A 81 -3.57 13.13 7.23
C THR A 81 -3.36 11.61 7.31
N THR A 82 -2.67 11.05 6.34
CA THR A 82 -2.51 9.61 6.21
C THR A 82 -1.04 9.23 6.11
N VAL A 83 -0.64 8.24 6.90
CA VAL A 83 0.68 7.62 6.81
C VAL A 83 0.54 6.37 5.95
N MET A 84 1.45 6.19 5.01
CA MET A 84 1.52 5.01 4.18
C MET A 84 2.66 4.12 4.65
N ALA A 85 2.36 2.88 4.95
CA ALA A 85 3.34 1.90 5.42
C ALA A 85 3.17 0.59 4.66
N GLY A 86 4.25 -0.16 4.57
CA GLY A 86 4.26 -1.47 3.91
C GLY A 86 5.67 -1.90 3.55
N PRO A 87 5.85 -3.15 3.12
CA PRO A 87 7.18 -3.66 2.76
C PRO A 87 7.71 -3.01 1.47
N SER A 88 8.99 -3.24 1.21
CA SER A 88 9.64 -2.76 0.00
C SER A 88 9.04 -3.44 -1.25
N GLY A 89 8.96 -2.69 -2.34
CA GLY A 89 8.54 -3.24 -3.63
C GLY A 89 7.04 -3.37 -3.83
N VAL A 90 6.21 -2.87 -2.91
CA VAL A 90 4.74 -2.97 -3.04
C VAL A 90 4.12 -1.81 -3.83
N GLY A 91 4.91 -0.77 -4.14
CA GLY A 91 4.44 0.36 -4.93
C GLY A 91 4.02 1.59 -4.13
N LYS A 92 4.52 1.77 -2.89
CA LYS A 92 4.19 2.94 -2.08
C LYS A 92 4.56 4.25 -2.77
N SER A 93 5.81 4.36 -3.25
CA SER A 93 6.28 5.55 -3.94
C SER A 93 5.55 5.78 -5.24
N SER A 94 5.29 4.73 -6.00
CA SER A 94 4.52 4.81 -7.25
C SER A 94 3.10 5.29 -7.01
N MET A 95 2.47 4.81 -5.95
CA MET A 95 1.13 5.24 -5.57
C MET A 95 1.12 6.71 -5.16
N THR A 96 2.09 7.14 -4.37
CA THR A 96 2.21 8.54 -3.97
C THR A 96 2.40 9.44 -5.18
N ASN A 97 3.26 9.05 -6.12
CA ASN A 97 3.48 9.80 -7.35
C ASN A 97 2.22 9.87 -8.23
N ALA A 98 1.45 8.79 -8.27
CA ALA A 98 0.21 8.75 -9.05
C ALA A 98 -0.88 9.65 -8.46
N MET A 99 -0.96 9.72 -7.13
CA MET A 99 -1.94 10.56 -6.45
C MET A 99 -1.50 12.02 -6.33
N TYR A 100 -0.21 12.25 -6.19
CA TYR A 100 0.40 13.57 -6.03
C TYR A 100 1.58 13.69 -6.99
N PRO A 101 1.33 14.04 -8.27
CA PRO A 101 2.40 14.09 -9.28
C PRO A 101 3.57 15.01 -8.91
N ASP A 102 3.32 16.03 -8.11
CA ASP A 102 4.36 16.97 -7.68
C ASP A 102 5.25 16.42 -6.55
N ALA A 103 4.91 15.26 -6.00
CA ALA A 103 5.67 14.67 -4.89
C ALA A 103 7.05 14.15 -5.32
N GLU A 104 7.18 13.69 -6.56
CA GLU A 104 8.44 13.20 -7.15
C GLU A 104 9.18 12.19 -6.28
N MET A 105 8.44 11.26 -5.67
CA MET A 105 9.03 10.23 -4.84
C MET A 105 9.93 9.30 -5.65
N ALA A 106 11.06 8.90 -5.05
CA ALA A 106 11.97 7.95 -5.68
C ALA A 106 11.30 6.57 -5.80
N THR A 107 11.27 6.04 -7.00
CA THR A 107 10.73 4.71 -7.29
C THR A 107 11.86 3.71 -7.57
N GLY A 108 11.64 2.69 -8.37
CA GLY A 108 12.55 1.57 -8.60
C GLY A 108 14.03 1.89 -8.82
N ALA A 109 14.35 3.04 -9.39
CA ALA A 109 15.73 3.44 -9.63
C ALA A 109 16.55 3.62 -8.35
N VAL A 110 15.92 3.96 -7.24
CA VAL A 110 16.59 4.06 -5.94
C VAL A 110 16.91 2.68 -5.40
N SER A 111 16.09 1.70 -5.68
CA SER A 111 16.34 0.31 -5.29
C SER A 111 17.62 -0.24 -5.91
N GLU A 112 17.93 0.17 -7.14
CA GLU A 112 19.17 -0.23 -7.80
C GLU A 112 20.40 0.38 -7.14
N LYS A 113 20.31 1.62 -6.68
CA LYS A 113 21.42 2.29 -5.99
C LYS A 113 21.65 1.72 -4.59
N ILE A 114 20.61 1.18 -3.98
CA ILE A 114 20.69 0.62 -2.64
C ILE A 114 20.62 -0.90 -2.72
N LYS A 115 21.45 -1.49 -3.54
CA LYS A 115 21.57 -2.94 -3.78
C LYS A 115 21.90 -3.80 -2.54
N ARG A 116 21.68 -3.30 -1.35
CA ARG A 116 22.07 -3.98 -0.11
C ARG A 116 20.86 -4.42 0.73
N GLY A 117 19.75 -4.74 0.08
CA GLY A 117 18.54 -5.21 0.76
C GLY A 117 17.89 -4.15 1.65
N ARG A 118 18.07 -2.90 1.32
CA ARG A 118 17.57 -1.80 2.11
C ARG A 118 16.29 -1.20 1.51
N HIS A 119 15.54 -0.50 2.34
CA HIS A 119 14.25 0.09 1.98
C HIS A 119 14.36 1.09 0.82
N THR A 120 13.39 1.06 -0.06
CA THR A 120 13.31 1.97 -1.20
C THR A 120 12.98 3.39 -0.76
N THR A 121 12.18 3.53 0.29
CA THR A 121 11.74 4.83 0.82
C THR A 121 12.19 4.96 2.26
N ARG A 122 13.01 5.97 2.55
CA ARG A 122 13.58 6.19 3.88
C ARG A 122 13.31 7.55 4.46
N HIS A 123 12.58 8.37 3.76
CA HIS A 123 12.23 9.69 4.24
C HIS A 123 10.73 9.80 4.40
N SER A 124 10.33 10.70 5.27
CA SER A 124 8.92 11.03 5.45
C SER A 124 8.69 12.43 4.95
N GLU A 125 7.61 12.62 4.23
CA GLU A 125 7.24 13.91 3.67
C GLU A 125 5.73 14.10 3.78
N LEU A 126 5.30 15.31 4.04
CA LEU A 126 3.89 15.65 4.15
C LEU A 126 3.43 16.29 2.85
N PHE A 127 2.39 15.72 2.24
CA PHE A 127 1.77 16.24 1.04
C PHE A 127 0.36 16.75 1.35
N PRO A 128 0.02 17.93 0.82
CA PRO A 128 -1.33 18.48 1.00
C PRO A 128 -2.42 17.69 0.29
#